data_1c225aa43e0d2dbe7c6b155a6288f857
#
_entry.id   1c225aa43e0d2dbe7c6b155a6288f857
#
_cell.length_a   1.000
_cell.length_b   1.000
_cell.length_c   1.000
_cell.angle_alpha   90.00
_cell.angle_beta   90.00
_cell.angle_gamma   90.00
#
_symmetry.space_group_name_H-M   'P 1'
#
loop_
_entity.id
_entity.type
_entity.pdbx_description
1 polymer ?
#
loop_
_entity_poly.entity_id
_entity_poly.type
_entity_poly.pdbx_seq_one_letter_code
_entity_poly.pdbx_strand_id
1 'polypeptide(L)'
;MDGIGGYFQNYVSNTLAGTGCQLLTDSGGVQTGIAFYRVFAGGKYGYSFLFSNTADSTFSDGSLSRAGETGKPWKIYGMQAYVTGAPVPDRDVRQVRALTFGGAAQKTVRSGEWFATDEAVFDVKETEYLAVKITYEGERLPVHPENLLPCYRQEGGAFVADTMIPVPSMVGCGRRVKKRIAFWGDSITQGIGTERDSYAHYAAVAAKKLGTEYAFWDIGIGYGRAQDAAGGGAWMKKALQSDLLFVCFGVNDILFGRSAEEVKRD
;
A
#
# COMPACT_ATOMS: atom_id res chain seq x y z
N MET A 1 -11.50 -1.42 14.56
CA MET A 1 -10.03 -1.22 14.66
C MET A 1 -9.39 -2.16 15.70
N ASP A 2 -10.15 -3.14 16.13
CA ASP A 2 -9.76 -4.03 17.23
C ASP A 2 -8.74 -5.03 16.72
N GLY A 3 -7.46 -4.76 16.90
CA GLY A 3 -6.34 -5.64 16.53
C GLY A 3 -5.09 -4.93 15.99
N ILE A 4 -5.17 -3.65 15.62
CA ILE A 4 -4.04 -2.89 15.04
C ILE A 4 -3.54 -1.78 15.99
N GLY A 5 -4.12 -1.65 17.19
CA GLY A 5 -3.80 -0.55 18.12
C GLY A 5 -2.30 -0.39 18.44
N GLY A 6 -1.52 -1.47 18.42
CA GLY A 6 -0.08 -1.44 18.64
C GLY A 6 0.75 -1.38 17.35
N TYR A 7 0.18 -1.58 16.17
CA TYR A 7 0.96 -1.65 14.92
C TYR A 7 1.75 -0.35 14.66
N PHE A 8 1.04 0.78 14.65
CA PHE A 8 1.65 2.08 14.37
C PHE A 8 2.55 2.62 15.49
N GLN A 9 2.55 1.99 16.67
CA GLN A 9 3.52 2.28 17.73
C GLN A 9 4.86 1.60 17.45
N ASN A 10 4.85 0.46 16.77
CA ASN A 10 6.02 -0.38 16.54
C ASN A 10 6.59 -0.27 15.12
N TYR A 11 5.77 0.10 14.13
CA TYR A 11 6.17 0.11 12.73
C TYR A 11 5.89 1.46 12.05
N VAL A 12 6.81 1.83 11.17
CA VAL A 12 6.71 2.99 10.28
C VAL A 12 6.90 2.54 8.84
N SER A 13 6.37 3.26 7.87
CA SER A 13 6.57 2.95 6.45
C SER A 13 8.05 2.98 6.07
N ASN A 14 8.49 2.01 5.27
CA ASN A 14 9.85 1.95 4.72
C ASN A 14 9.88 1.80 3.20
N THR A 15 8.87 2.31 2.52
CA THR A 15 8.83 2.48 1.06
C THR A 15 8.29 3.85 0.71
N LEU A 16 8.63 4.35 -0.47
CA LEU A 16 8.12 5.62 -1.02
C LEU A 16 7.04 5.39 -2.09
N ALA A 17 6.64 4.14 -2.34
CA ALA A 17 5.55 3.84 -3.24
C ALA A 17 4.21 4.12 -2.60
N GLY A 18 3.30 4.74 -3.35
CA GLY A 18 1.90 4.85 -2.98
C GLY A 18 1.25 3.47 -2.92
N THR A 19 0.59 3.19 -1.81
CA THR A 19 -0.12 1.92 -1.59
C THR A 19 -1.45 2.17 -0.89
N GLY A 20 -2.50 1.52 -1.39
CA GLY A 20 -3.83 1.65 -0.83
C GLY A 20 -4.79 0.66 -1.47
N CYS A 21 -6.07 0.80 -1.20
CA CYS A 21 -7.12 0.08 -1.91
C CYS A 21 -7.89 1.05 -2.81
N GLN A 22 -7.71 0.92 -4.11
CA GLN A 22 -8.36 1.74 -5.11
C GLN A 22 -9.62 1.06 -5.68
N LEU A 23 -9.60 -0.26 -5.79
CA LEU A 23 -10.67 -1.05 -6.39
C LEU A 23 -10.89 -2.34 -5.60
N LEU A 24 -12.14 -2.81 -5.58
CA LEU A 24 -12.54 -4.12 -5.07
C LEU A 24 -12.87 -5.04 -6.26
N THR A 25 -12.15 -6.16 -6.40
CA THR A 25 -12.28 -7.09 -7.53
C THR A 25 -12.33 -8.54 -7.10
N ASP A 26 -12.76 -9.42 -7.99
CA ASP A 26 -12.82 -10.86 -7.76
C ASP A 26 -11.53 -11.53 -8.31
N SER A 27 -11.00 -12.52 -7.59
CA SER A 27 -9.80 -13.23 -8.03
C SER A 27 -10.07 -14.27 -9.12
N GLY A 28 -11.32 -14.71 -9.28
CA GLY A 28 -11.67 -15.77 -10.23
C GLY A 28 -11.10 -17.16 -9.89
N GLY A 29 -10.75 -17.40 -8.63
CA GLY A 29 -10.12 -18.61 -8.11
C GLY A 29 -8.84 -18.32 -7.34
N VAL A 30 -8.10 -19.38 -7.00
CA VAL A 30 -6.81 -19.24 -6.30
C VAL A 30 -5.77 -18.61 -7.22
N GLN A 31 -5.20 -17.49 -6.78
CA GLN A 31 -4.18 -16.74 -7.50
C GLN A 31 -2.90 -16.62 -6.68
N THR A 32 -1.77 -16.42 -7.35
CA THR A 32 -0.50 -16.06 -6.70
C THR A 32 0.01 -14.77 -7.33
N GLY A 33 0.21 -13.76 -6.50
CA GLY A 33 0.79 -12.47 -6.88
C GLY A 33 2.10 -12.21 -6.17
N ILE A 34 2.91 -11.32 -6.76
CA ILE A 34 4.16 -10.84 -6.18
C ILE A 34 4.33 -9.36 -6.48
N ALA A 35 4.68 -8.57 -5.45
CA ALA A 35 5.01 -7.16 -5.57
C ALA A 35 6.40 -6.88 -5.00
N PHE A 36 7.13 -5.97 -5.64
CA PHE A 36 8.50 -5.60 -5.28
C PHE A 36 8.54 -4.18 -4.73
N TYR A 37 9.12 -4.02 -3.55
CA TYR A 37 9.25 -2.75 -2.86
C TYR A 37 10.71 -2.38 -2.69
N ARG A 38 11.14 -1.27 -3.27
CA ARG A 38 12.42 -0.68 -2.94
C ARG A 38 12.31 -0.07 -1.54
N VAL A 39 13.22 -0.46 -0.64
CA VAL A 39 13.22 0.09 0.72
C VAL A 39 13.78 1.51 0.71
N PHE A 40 13.20 2.38 1.54
CA PHE A 40 13.66 3.76 1.66
C PHE A 40 14.91 3.88 2.54
N ALA A 41 14.93 3.18 3.66
CA ALA A 41 16.09 3.11 4.55
C ALA A 41 16.60 1.68 4.60
N GLY A 42 17.84 1.48 4.15
CA GLY A 42 18.52 0.20 4.23
C GLY A 42 18.92 -0.16 5.67
N GLY A 43 19.05 -1.45 5.92
CA GLY A 43 19.48 -1.99 7.21
C GLY A 43 18.75 -3.28 7.60
N LYS A 44 19.14 -3.81 8.77
CA LYS A 44 18.52 -5.00 9.35
C LYS A 44 17.40 -4.59 10.31
N TYR A 45 16.16 -4.85 9.90
CA TYR A 45 14.96 -4.47 10.65
C TYR A 45 13.95 -5.60 10.71
N GLY A 46 13.06 -5.55 11.71
CA GLY A 46 11.80 -6.27 11.72
C GLY A 46 10.80 -5.59 10.78
N TYR A 47 10.19 -6.36 9.88
CA TYR A 47 9.16 -5.90 8.95
C TYR A 47 7.84 -6.58 9.26
N SER A 48 6.75 -5.81 9.15
CA SER A 48 5.38 -6.30 9.21
C SER A 48 4.57 -5.60 8.11
N PHE A 49 3.76 -6.35 7.40
CA PHE A 49 3.01 -5.88 6.23
C PHE A 49 1.56 -5.64 6.62
N LEU A 50 1.13 -4.38 6.54
CA LEU A 50 -0.24 -3.96 6.88
C LEU A 50 -1.14 -4.04 5.65
N PHE A 51 -2.33 -4.59 5.83
CA PHE A 51 -3.39 -4.66 4.83
C PHE A 51 -4.68 -4.03 5.34
N SER A 52 -5.49 -3.52 4.42
CA SER A 52 -6.83 -3.01 4.68
C SER A 52 -7.81 -3.63 3.69
N ASN A 53 -8.87 -4.23 4.18
CA ASN A 53 -9.96 -4.78 3.36
C ASN A 53 -11.10 -3.74 3.18
N THR A 54 -10.72 -2.49 2.86
CA THR A 54 -11.63 -1.36 2.65
C THR A 54 -11.08 -0.48 1.52
N ALA A 55 -11.93 -0.04 0.62
CA ALA A 55 -11.56 0.95 -0.39
C ALA A 55 -11.26 2.30 0.26
N ASP A 56 -10.20 2.96 -0.19
CA ASP A 56 -9.76 4.24 0.36
C ASP A 56 -10.41 5.41 -0.36
N SER A 57 -10.59 5.33 -1.68
CA SER A 57 -11.10 6.43 -2.49
C SER A 57 -11.93 5.96 -3.68
N THR A 58 -12.27 6.89 -4.55
CA THR A 58 -12.96 6.66 -5.81
C THR A 58 -12.00 6.11 -6.86
N PHE A 59 -12.50 5.27 -7.76
CA PHE A 59 -11.81 4.78 -8.94
C PHE A 59 -12.59 5.09 -10.22
N SER A 60 -11.93 5.02 -11.39
CA SER A 60 -12.50 5.27 -12.69
C SER A 60 -12.71 6.77 -12.98
N ASP A 61 -13.85 7.15 -13.52
CA ASP A 61 -14.12 8.52 -13.96
C ASP A 61 -14.45 9.52 -12.83
N GLY A 62 -14.42 9.05 -11.58
CA GLY A 62 -14.75 9.88 -10.42
C GLY A 62 -16.23 10.16 -10.23
N SER A 63 -17.10 9.59 -11.08
CA SER A 63 -18.55 9.79 -10.99
C SER A 63 -19.18 9.18 -9.75
N LEU A 64 -18.58 8.13 -9.20
CA LEU A 64 -19.06 7.41 -8.04
C LEU A 64 -17.94 7.21 -7.01
N SER A 65 -18.13 7.77 -5.81
CA SER A 65 -17.21 7.49 -4.69
C SER A 65 -17.37 6.05 -4.19
N ARG A 66 -16.24 5.40 -4.00
CA ARG A 66 -16.14 4.07 -3.38
C ARG A 66 -15.43 4.12 -2.02
N ALA A 67 -15.12 5.32 -1.55
CA ALA A 67 -14.46 5.53 -0.27
C ALA A 67 -15.28 4.89 0.88
N GLY A 68 -14.63 4.03 1.64
CA GLY A 68 -15.26 3.32 2.75
C GLY A 68 -16.00 2.04 2.39
N GLU A 69 -16.14 1.67 1.10
CA GLU A 69 -16.67 0.35 0.73
C GLU A 69 -15.78 -0.75 1.29
N THR A 70 -16.38 -1.73 1.95
CA THR A 70 -15.65 -2.88 2.49
C THR A 70 -15.59 -4.02 1.50
N GLY A 71 -14.43 -4.68 1.42
CA GLY A 71 -14.31 -5.94 0.72
C GLY A 71 -15.12 -7.04 1.38
N LYS A 72 -15.46 -8.10 0.62
CA LYS A 72 -16.01 -9.33 1.18
C LYS A 72 -14.93 -10.09 1.96
N PRO A 73 -15.28 -11.11 2.75
CA PRO A 73 -14.29 -12.03 3.29
C PRO A 73 -13.53 -12.74 2.18
N TRP A 74 -12.21 -12.86 2.33
CA TRP A 74 -11.32 -13.54 1.40
C TRP A 74 -10.25 -14.33 2.13
N LYS A 75 -9.53 -15.21 1.46
CA LYS A 75 -8.58 -16.11 2.07
C LYS A 75 -7.17 -15.88 1.55
N ILE A 76 -6.21 -15.89 2.48
CA ILE A 76 -4.79 -16.00 2.21
C ILE A 76 -4.38 -17.45 2.53
N TYR A 77 -3.89 -18.15 1.50
CA TYR A 77 -3.40 -19.54 1.64
C TYR A 77 -1.94 -19.60 2.07
N GLY A 78 -1.19 -18.52 1.82
CA GLY A 78 0.19 -18.38 2.25
C GLY A 78 0.79 -17.08 1.77
N MET A 79 1.75 -16.60 2.53
CA MET A 79 2.57 -15.44 2.16
C MET A 79 4.04 -15.73 2.46
N GLN A 80 4.89 -15.14 1.67
CA GLN A 80 6.32 -15.08 1.94
C GLN A 80 6.92 -13.75 1.47
N ALA A 81 8.01 -13.35 2.09
CA ALA A 81 8.82 -12.26 1.59
C ALA A 81 10.28 -12.71 1.45
N TYR A 82 11.00 -12.03 0.57
CA TYR A 82 12.43 -12.27 0.34
C TYR A 82 13.13 -11.02 -0.17
N VAL A 83 14.46 -11.00 -0.06
CA VAL A 83 15.31 -9.93 -0.58
C VAL A 83 15.83 -10.33 -1.96
N THR A 84 15.86 -9.37 -2.90
CA THR A 84 16.40 -9.56 -4.25
C THR A 84 17.09 -8.29 -4.75
N GLY A 85 18.06 -8.44 -5.67
CA GLY A 85 18.72 -7.32 -6.34
C GLY A 85 17.94 -6.73 -7.51
N ALA A 86 16.85 -7.38 -7.97
CA ALA A 86 16.08 -6.93 -9.12
C ALA A 86 14.58 -7.27 -8.96
N PRO A 87 13.66 -6.44 -9.48
CA PRO A 87 12.22 -6.66 -9.36
C PRO A 87 11.73 -7.68 -10.41
N VAL A 88 12.33 -8.85 -10.42
CA VAL A 88 12.00 -9.97 -11.33
C VAL A 88 11.65 -11.18 -10.48
N PRO A 89 10.47 -11.81 -10.67
CA PRO A 89 10.04 -12.95 -9.88
C PRO A 89 11.07 -14.07 -9.86
N ASP A 90 11.30 -14.62 -8.66
CA ASP A 90 12.16 -15.77 -8.36
C ASP A 90 13.63 -15.62 -8.81
N ARG A 91 14.09 -14.39 -9.08
CA ARG A 91 15.48 -14.09 -9.44
C ARG A 91 16.26 -13.59 -8.22
N ASP A 92 17.50 -14.07 -8.02
CA ASP A 92 18.41 -13.65 -6.93
C ASP A 92 17.73 -13.64 -5.55
N VAL A 93 17.02 -14.72 -5.25
CA VAL A 93 16.19 -14.85 -4.03
C VAL A 93 17.08 -15.10 -2.82
N ARG A 94 17.01 -14.22 -1.82
CA ARG A 94 17.77 -14.30 -0.57
C ARG A 94 16.88 -14.04 0.63
N GLN A 95 17.26 -14.53 1.79
CA GLN A 95 16.58 -14.28 3.06
C GLN A 95 15.07 -14.59 3.03
N VAL A 96 14.66 -15.70 2.42
CA VAL A 96 13.24 -16.09 2.34
C VAL A 96 12.66 -16.28 3.74
N ARG A 97 11.49 -15.68 4.01
CA ARG A 97 10.72 -15.85 5.24
C ARG A 97 9.26 -16.12 4.90
N ALA A 98 8.69 -17.16 5.50
CA ALA A 98 7.24 -17.29 5.56
C ALA A 98 6.68 -16.13 6.40
N LEU A 99 5.59 -15.54 5.95
CA LEU A 99 4.86 -14.50 6.70
C LEU A 99 3.61 -15.15 7.31
N THR A 100 3.42 -14.93 8.59
CA THR A 100 2.35 -15.54 9.39
C THR A 100 1.41 -14.48 9.98
N PHE A 101 0.32 -14.94 10.56
CA PHE A 101 -0.74 -14.11 11.17
C PHE A 101 -1.08 -14.70 12.55
N GLY A 102 -0.43 -14.19 13.61
CA GLY A 102 -0.51 -14.79 14.95
C GLY A 102 0.03 -16.22 14.97
N GLY A 103 1.12 -16.48 14.23
CA GLY A 103 1.73 -17.81 14.06
C GLY A 103 1.07 -18.70 12.99
N ALA A 104 -0.10 -18.35 12.46
CA ALA A 104 -0.77 -19.12 11.41
C ALA A 104 -0.26 -18.76 10.02
N ALA A 105 0.00 -19.75 9.16
CA ALA A 105 0.43 -19.53 7.77
C ALA A 105 -0.71 -19.06 6.84
N GLN A 106 -1.94 -19.29 7.24
CA GLN A 106 -3.15 -18.94 6.49
C GLN A 106 -4.00 -17.94 7.27
N LYS A 107 -4.78 -17.15 6.55
CA LYS A 107 -5.72 -16.23 7.17
C LYS A 107 -7.00 -16.12 6.35
N THR A 108 -8.15 -16.19 7.04
CA THR A 108 -9.42 -15.69 6.50
C THR A 108 -9.56 -14.23 6.91
N VAL A 109 -9.52 -13.35 5.92
CA VAL A 109 -9.71 -11.90 6.11
C VAL A 109 -11.19 -11.62 6.19
N ARG A 110 -11.62 -10.86 7.22
CA ARG A 110 -13.02 -10.46 7.38
C ARG A 110 -13.34 -9.20 6.56
N SER A 111 -14.61 -8.98 6.30
CA SER A 111 -15.07 -7.74 5.66
C SER A 111 -14.61 -6.51 6.45
N GLY A 112 -14.00 -5.54 5.78
CA GLY A 112 -13.53 -4.29 6.39
C GLY A 112 -12.35 -4.45 7.37
N GLU A 113 -11.77 -5.63 7.48
CA GLU A 113 -10.69 -5.89 8.43
C GLU A 113 -9.39 -5.18 8.02
N TRP A 114 -8.74 -4.59 9.02
CA TRP A 114 -7.34 -4.24 8.95
C TRP A 114 -6.54 -5.33 9.65
N PHE A 115 -5.48 -5.79 9.02
CA PHE A 115 -4.63 -6.83 9.60
C PHE A 115 -3.18 -6.63 9.15
N ALA A 116 -2.27 -7.20 9.91
CA ALA A 116 -0.86 -7.20 9.57
C ALA A 116 -0.27 -8.61 9.73
N THR A 117 0.84 -8.85 9.06
CA THR A 117 1.63 -10.06 9.31
C THR A 117 2.36 -9.98 10.63
N ASP A 118 2.74 -11.11 11.18
CA ASP A 118 3.74 -11.16 12.23
C ASP A 118 5.07 -10.57 11.72
N GLU A 119 5.93 -10.16 12.64
CA GLU A 119 7.23 -9.59 12.31
C GLU A 119 8.16 -10.64 11.67
N ALA A 120 8.84 -10.24 10.59
CA ALA A 120 9.91 -11.01 9.97
C ALA A 120 11.16 -10.12 9.78
N VAL A 121 12.33 -10.61 10.16
CA VAL A 121 13.59 -9.83 10.10
C VAL A 121 14.25 -10.00 8.73
N PHE A 122 14.58 -8.87 8.11
CA PHE A 122 15.34 -8.79 6.86
C PHE A 122 16.47 -7.75 6.99
N ASP A 123 17.59 -8.02 6.32
CA ASP A 123 18.67 -7.07 6.09
C ASP A 123 18.65 -6.70 4.61
N VAL A 124 18.19 -5.48 4.32
CA VAL A 124 17.91 -5.00 2.94
C VAL A 124 18.66 -3.71 2.70
N LYS A 125 19.38 -3.61 1.59
CA LYS A 125 20.04 -2.36 1.18
C LYS A 125 19.07 -1.47 0.39
N GLU A 126 19.31 -0.17 0.38
CA GLU A 126 18.50 0.81 -0.38
C GLU A 126 18.46 0.53 -1.89
N THR A 127 19.45 -0.21 -2.42
CA THR A 127 19.53 -0.64 -3.83
C THR A 127 18.83 -1.96 -4.11
N GLU A 128 18.24 -2.59 -3.08
CA GLU A 128 17.62 -3.90 -3.16
C GLU A 128 16.09 -3.78 -2.99
N TYR A 129 15.42 -4.88 -3.29
CA TYR A 129 13.97 -4.99 -3.17
C TYR A 129 13.60 -5.98 -2.08
N LEU A 130 12.54 -5.66 -1.37
CA LEU A 130 11.78 -6.60 -0.56
C LEU A 130 10.59 -7.07 -1.40
N ALA A 131 10.62 -8.31 -1.82
CA ALA A 131 9.54 -8.94 -2.58
C ALA A 131 8.52 -9.56 -1.63
N VAL A 132 7.23 -9.35 -1.89
CA VAL A 132 6.12 -9.92 -1.12
C VAL A 132 5.28 -10.77 -2.07
N LYS A 133 5.28 -12.08 -1.85
CA LYS A 133 4.53 -13.07 -2.63
C LYS A 133 3.34 -13.56 -1.80
N ILE A 134 2.16 -13.52 -2.38
CA ILE A 134 0.89 -13.88 -1.72
C ILE A 134 0.08 -14.86 -2.59
N THR A 135 -0.44 -15.92 -1.98
CA THR A 135 -1.42 -16.82 -2.60
C THR A 135 -2.77 -16.61 -1.94
N TYR A 136 -3.78 -16.27 -2.72
CA TYR A 136 -5.06 -15.78 -2.22
C TYR A 136 -6.23 -16.19 -3.10
N GLU A 137 -7.44 -16.08 -2.55
CA GLU A 137 -8.71 -16.26 -3.26
C GLU A 137 -9.82 -15.45 -2.57
N GLY A 138 -10.70 -14.84 -3.35
CA GLY A 138 -11.88 -14.18 -2.84
C GLY A 138 -12.61 -13.31 -3.85
N GLU A 139 -13.74 -12.80 -3.42
CA GLU A 139 -14.56 -11.83 -4.13
C GLU A 139 -14.41 -10.45 -3.48
N ARG A 140 -14.51 -9.40 -4.29
CA ARG A 140 -14.39 -7.99 -3.82
C ARG A 140 -13.20 -7.78 -2.88
N LEU A 141 -12.06 -8.36 -3.22
CA LEU A 141 -10.80 -8.16 -2.49
C LEU A 141 -10.11 -6.87 -2.94
N PRO A 142 -9.34 -6.22 -2.05
CA PRO A 142 -8.73 -4.93 -2.33
C PRO A 142 -7.54 -5.05 -3.27
N VAL A 143 -7.52 -4.23 -4.31
CA VAL A 143 -6.38 -4.08 -5.23
C VAL A 143 -6.09 -2.60 -5.49
N HIS A 144 -4.90 -2.32 -6.03
CA HIS A 144 -4.49 -0.99 -6.43
C HIS A 144 -3.97 -1.02 -7.88
N PRO A 145 -4.87 -1.00 -8.89
CA PRO A 145 -4.52 -1.17 -10.31
C PRO A 145 -3.48 -0.18 -10.82
N GLU A 146 -3.53 1.05 -10.34
CA GLU A 146 -2.66 2.14 -10.76
C GLU A 146 -1.39 2.28 -9.89
N ASN A 147 -1.07 1.29 -9.02
CA ASN A 147 0.16 1.34 -8.26
C ASN A 147 1.39 1.37 -9.18
N LEU A 148 2.45 2.02 -8.73
CA LEU A 148 3.71 2.17 -9.49
C LEU A 148 4.76 1.10 -9.12
N LEU A 149 4.34 0.02 -8.46
CA LEU A 149 5.21 -1.11 -8.10
C LEU A 149 5.39 -2.06 -9.28
N PRO A 150 6.57 -2.70 -9.43
CA PRO A 150 6.69 -3.90 -10.21
C PRO A 150 5.85 -5.02 -9.56
N CYS A 151 4.73 -5.36 -10.19
CA CYS A 151 3.80 -6.39 -9.73
C CYS A 151 3.59 -7.44 -10.81
N TYR A 152 3.40 -8.68 -10.39
CA TYR A 152 3.19 -9.80 -11.28
C TYR A 152 2.16 -10.76 -10.70
N ARG A 153 1.41 -11.43 -11.58
CA ARG A 153 0.51 -12.53 -11.25
C ARG A 153 0.98 -13.81 -11.94
N GLN A 154 0.83 -14.94 -11.29
CA GLN A 154 1.19 -16.23 -11.87
C GLN A 154 0.07 -16.73 -12.79
N GLU A 155 0.40 -17.01 -14.05
CA GLU A 155 -0.49 -17.57 -15.05
C GLU A 155 0.19 -18.77 -15.74
N GLY A 156 -0.44 -19.94 -15.76
CA GLY A 156 0.11 -21.13 -16.41
C GLY A 156 1.51 -21.53 -15.93
N GLY A 157 1.88 -21.20 -14.69
CA GLY A 157 3.19 -21.47 -14.11
C GLY A 157 4.24 -20.37 -14.31
N ALA A 158 3.99 -19.37 -15.18
CA ALA A 158 4.87 -18.21 -15.40
C ALA A 158 4.32 -16.97 -14.68
N PHE A 159 5.17 -15.99 -14.41
CA PHE A 159 4.75 -14.68 -13.90
C PHE A 159 4.58 -13.68 -15.05
N VAL A 160 3.41 -13.04 -15.12
CA VAL A 160 3.09 -11.96 -16.05
C VAL A 160 2.89 -10.66 -15.27
N ALA A 161 3.26 -9.53 -15.88
CA ALA A 161 3.10 -8.22 -15.25
C ALA A 161 1.61 -7.93 -15.02
N ASP A 162 1.21 -7.72 -13.77
CA ASP A 162 -0.17 -7.45 -13.40
C ASP A 162 -0.23 -6.73 -12.05
N THR A 163 -0.94 -5.62 -12.00
CA THR A 163 -1.17 -4.82 -10.78
C THR A 163 -2.47 -5.21 -10.04
N MET A 164 -3.30 -6.07 -10.65
CA MET A 164 -4.56 -6.54 -10.08
C MET A 164 -4.36 -7.63 -9.01
N ILE A 165 -3.44 -7.40 -8.10
CA ILE A 165 -3.13 -8.26 -6.97
C ILE A 165 -3.26 -7.50 -5.66
N PRO A 166 -3.62 -8.16 -4.54
CA PRO A 166 -3.58 -7.53 -3.23
C PRO A 166 -2.15 -7.13 -2.86
N VAL A 167 -1.98 -5.88 -2.47
CA VAL A 167 -0.70 -5.34 -1.99
C VAL A 167 -0.85 -4.79 -0.58
N PRO A 168 0.19 -4.86 0.28
CA PRO A 168 0.16 -4.21 1.58
C PRO A 168 -0.13 -2.71 1.45
N SER A 169 -1.00 -2.19 2.30
CA SER A 169 -1.21 -0.75 2.44
C SER A 169 0.00 -0.04 3.05
N MET A 170 0.82 -0.76 3.83
CA MET A 170 2.10 -0.27 4.33
C MET A 170 3.12 -1.41 4.46
N VAL A 171 4.33 -1.17 3.97
CA VAL A 171 5.51 -1.98 4.29
C VAL A 171 6.09 -1.42 5.59
N GLY A 172 5.65 -1.97 6.71
CA GLY A 172 6.03 -1.52 8.04
C GLY A 172 7.41 -2.00 8.44
N CYS A 173 8.17 -1.13 9.08
CA CYS A 173 9.54 -1.39 9.53
C CYS A 173 9.73 -0.89 10.96
N GLY A 174 10.36 -1.69 11.82
CA GLY A 174 10.63 -1.37 13.24
C GLY A 174 11.76 -0.37 13.47
N ARG A 175 12.09 0.48 12.51
CA ARG A 175 13.12 1.52 12.67
C ARG A 175 12.61 2.72 13.47
N ARG A 176 13.52 3.37 14.21
CA ARG A 176 13.21 4.61 14.94
C ARG A 176 13.35 5.82 14.02
N VAL A 177 12.42 6.77 14.11
CA VAL A 177 12.39 7.98 13.31
C VAL A 177 12.06 9.20 14.15
N LYS A 178 12.44 10.39 13.66
CA LYS A 178 12.09 11.67 14.31
C LYS A 178 10.60 12.00 14.18
N LYS A 179 10.04 11.78 12.98
CA LYS A 179 8.63 12.04 12.64
C LYS A 179 8.17 11.05 11.57
N ARG A 180 6.89 10.72 11.63
CA ARG A 180 6.14 10.03 10.59
C ARG A 180 5.41 11.07 9.76
N ILE A 181 5.60 11.04 8.47
CA ILE A 181 5.04 12.01 7.52
C ILE A 181 4.17 11.24 6.52
N ALA A 182 2.90 11.61 6.36
CA ALA A 182 2.07 11.07 5.30
C ALA A 182 1.86 12.10 4.19
N PHE A 183 1.88 11.63 2.94
CA PHE A 183 1.44 12.36 1.78
C PHE A 183 0.04 11.85 1.41
N TRP A 184 -0.96 12.70 1.52
CA TRP A 184 -2.37 12.37 1.32
C TRP A 184 -2.95 13.21 0.20
N GLY A 185 -3.33 12.57 -0.87
CA GLY A 185 -3.77 13.27 -2.07
C GLY A 185 -4.25 12.31 -3.16
N ASP A 186 -4.41 12.86 -4.34
CA ASP A 186 -4.91 12.16 -5.52
C ASP A 186 -3.78 11.49 -6.34
N SER A 187 -4.01 11.32 -7.65
CA SER A 187 -3.07 10.74 -8.61
C SER A 187 -1.73 11.48 -8.70
N ILE A 188 -1.71 12.78 -8.45
CA ILE A 188 -0.47 13.58 -8.45
C ILE A 188 0.40 13.18 -7.26
N THR A 189 -0.19 12.97 -6.10
CA THR A 189 0.50 12.49 -4.88
C THR A 189 0.97 11.06 -5.05
N GLN A 190 0.11 10.18 -5.58
CA GLN A 190 0.46 8.80 -5.90
C GLN A 190 1.63 8.70 -6.89
N GLY A 191 1.75 9.68 -7.80
CA GLY A 191 2.81 9.75 -8.80
C GLY A 191 2.41 9.30 -10.20
N ILE A 192 1.12 9.25 -10.52
CA ILE A 192 0.64 8.91 -11.87
C ILE A 192 1.29 9.88 -12.88
N GLY A 193 1.75 9.33 -14.01
CA GLY A 193 2.51 10.04 -15.03
C GLY A 193 4.04 9.97 -14.85
N THR A 194 4.52 9.43 -13.72
CA THR A 194 5.94 9.06 -13.57
C THR A 194 6.18 7.60 -13.99
N GLU A 195 7.42 7.29 -14.36
CA GLU A 195 7.80 5.93 -14.72
C GLU A 195 7.63 4.98 -13.53
N ARG A 196 7.13 3.76 -13.79
CA ARG A 196 6.99 2.71 -12.78
C ARG A 196 8.35 2.43 -12.11
N ASP A 197 8.34 2.25 -10.79
CA ASP A 197 9.53 1.98 -9.96
C ASP A 197 10.61 3.09 -9.96
N SER A 198 10.34 4.24 -10.59
CA SER A 198 11.32 5.33 -10.64
C SER A 198 11.43 6.10 -9.33
N TYR A 199 10.33 6.14 -8.54
CA TYR A 199 10.21 7.00 -7.36
C TYR A 199 10.59 8.46 -7.68
N ALA A 200 10.07 8.96 -8.83
CA ALA A 200 10.31 10.30 -9.35
C ALA A 200 9.16 11.28 -9.05
N HIS A 201 8.06 10.84 -8.44
CA HIS A 201 6.96 11.70 -8.03
C HIS A 201 7.37 12.62 -6.86
N TYR A 202 6.66 13.74 -6.70
CA TYR A 202 7.06 14.79 -5.78
C TYR A 202 7.21 14.32 -4.33
N ALA A 203 6.32 13.43 -3.86
CA ALA A 203 6.35 12.89 -2.50
C ALA A 203 7.65 12.10 -2.24
N ALA A 204 8.04 11.23 -3.19
CA ALA A 204 9.30 10.49 -3.09
C ALA A 204 10.53 11.39 -3.21
N VAL A 205 10.50 12.42 -4.07
CA VAL A 205 11.59 13.39 -4.20
C VAL A 205 11.74 14.21 -2.91
N ALA A 206 10.64 14.66 -2.32
CA ALA A 206 10.65 15.38 -1.03
C ALA A 206 11.20 14.47 0.09
N ALA A 207 10.74 13.22 0.16
CA ALA A 207 11.22 12.25 1.14
C ALA A 207 12.74 12.02 1.05
N LYS A 208 13.26 11.82 -0.17
CA LYS A 208 14.70 11.64 -0.41
C LYS A 208 15.52 12.86 0.03
N LYS A 209 14.99 14.08 -0.15
CA LYS A 209 15.65 15.32 0.30
C LYS A 209 15.62 15.51 1.81
N LEU A 210 14.55 15.07 2.49
CA LEU A 210 14.40 15.16 3.94
C LEU A 210 15.23 14.09 4.67
N GLY A 211 15.47 12.94 4.03
CA GLY A 211 16.36 11.90 4.52
C GLY A 211 15.70 10.85 5.39
N THR A 212 16.48 9.79 5.67
CA THR A 212 16.01 8.56 6.33
C THR A 212 15.73 8.69 7.82
N GLU A 213 16.03 9.84 8.42
CA GLU A 213 15.66 10.12 9.82
C GLU A 213 14.16 10.33 10.02
N TYR A 214 13.40 10.43 8.92
CA TYR A 214 11.94 10.47 8.88
C TYR A 214 11.38 9.20 8.25
N ALA A 215 10.12 8.89 8.54
CA ALA A 215 9.37 7.88 7.80
C ALA A 215 8.33 8.57 6.93
N PHE A 216 8.13 8.05 5.73
CA PHE A 216 7.19 8.59 4.78
C PHE A 216 6.19 7.53 4.38
N TRP A 217 4.92 7.87 4.41
CA TRP A 217 3.84 7.02 3.93
C TRP A 217 3.08 7.75 2.83
N ASP A 218 3.28 7.34 1.61
CA ASP A 218 2.48 7.81 0.50
C ASP A 218 1.17 7.03 0.48
N ILE A 219 0.09 7.76 0.71
CA ILE A 219 -1.28 7.25 0.67
C ILE A 219 -2.11 7.97 -0.41
N GLY A 220 -1.44 8.59 -1.39
CA GLY A 220 -2.07 9.13 -2.59
C GLY A 220 -2.76 8.05 -3.40
N ILE A 221 -3.95 8.34 -3.93
CA ILE A 221 -4.74 7.41 -4.74
C ILE A 221 -5.38 8.15 -5.91
N GLY A 222 -5.24 7.57 -7.11
CA GLY A 222 -5.86 8.08 -8.32
C GLY A 222 -7.34 8.34 -8.17
N TYR A 223 -7.82 9.42 -8.79
CA TYR A 223 -9.19 9.94 -8.71
C TYR A 223 -9.64 10.41 -7.32
N GLY A 224 -8.77 10.42 -6.32
CA GLY A 224 -9.08 10.86 -4.96
C GLY A 224 -9.57 12.30 -4.92
N ARG A 225 -10.61 12.56 -4.11
CA ARG A 225 -11.23 13.89 -3.92
C ARG A 225 -11.20 14.28 -2.45
N ALA A 226 -11.24 15.59 -2.17
CA ALA A 226 -11.32 16.09 -0.81
C ALA A 226 -12.54 15.54 -0.07
N GLN A 227 -13.70 15.45 -0.74
CA GLN A 227 -14.91 14.87 -0.15
C GLN A 227 -14.76 13.38 0.26
N ASP A 228 -13.96 12.58 -0.49
CA ASP A 228 -13.69 11.19 -0.14
C ASP A 228 -12.79 11.11 1.10
N ALA A 229 -11.85 12.05 1.19
CA ALA A 229 -10.94 12.20 2.32
C ALA A 229 -11.70 12.62 3.60
N ALA A 230 -12.61 13.60 3.49
CA ALA A 230 -13.39 14.13 4.60
C ALA A 230 -14.39 13.15 5.22
N GLY A 231 -14.71 12.05 4.51
CA GLY A 231 -15.72 11.08 4.94
C GLY A 231 -15.38 10.23 6.17
N GLY A 232 -14.21 10.43 6.80
CA GLY A 232 -13.83 9.72 8.04
C GLY A 232 -13.55 8.23 7.88
N GLY A 233 -13.38 7.75 6.63
CA GLY A 233 -13.18 6.34 6.28
C GLY A 233 -11.79 5.80 6.60
N ALA A 234 -11.47 4.65 5.98
CA ALA A 234 -10.18 3.97 6.15
C ALA A 234 -9.00 4.85 5.72
N TRP A 235 -9.18 5.66 4.69
CA TRP A 235 -8.16 6.56 4.16
C TRP A 235 -7.75 7.64 5.17
N MET A 236 -8.73 8.36 5.75
CA MET A 236 -8.46 9.33 6.82
C MET A 236 -7.79 8.66 8.02
N LYS A 237 -8.24 7.46 8.40
CA LYS A 237 -7.63 6.72 9.52
C LYS A 237 -6.15 6.39 9.28
N LYS A 238 -5.73 6.17 8.02
CA LYS A 238 -4.32 6.03 7.64
C LYS A 238 -3.59 7.36 7.82
N ALA A 239 -4.12 8.44 7.30
CA ALA A 239 -3.53 9.78 7.40
C ALA A 239 -3.27 10.20 8.86
N LEU A 240 -4.23 9.93 9.74
CA LEU A 240 -4.15 10.24 11.19
C LEU A 240 -3.10 9.43 11.97
N GLN A 241 -2.41 8.46 11.34
CA GLN A 241 -1.28 7.74 11.95
C GLN A 241 0.05 8.47 11.79
N SER A 242 0.08 9.62 11.12
CA SER A 242 1.26 10.45 10.93
C SER A 242 1.37 11.58 11.95
N ASP A 243 2.60 12.05 12.19
CA ASP A 243 2.87 13.21 13.03
C ASP A 243 2.77 14.52 12.23
N LEU A 244 2.95 14.43 10.90
CA LEU A 244 2.79 15.52 9.93
C LEU A 244 2.05 14.98 8.71
N LEU A 245 1.14 15.78 8.18
CA LEU A 245 0.32 15.43 7.04
C LEU A 245 0.46 16.47 5.94
N PHE A 246 0.87 16.04 4.74
CA PHE A 246 0.76 16.84 3.53
C PHE A 246 -0.53 16.46 2.81
N VAL A 247 -1.41 17.44 2.62
CA VAL A 247 -2.72 17.26 1.96
C VAL A 247 -2.68 17.95 0.60
N CYS A 248 -3.01 17.20 -0.46
CA CYS A 248 -3.01 17.71 -1.84
C CYS A 248 -4.21 17.15 -2.62
N PHE A 249 -5.33 17.87 -2.56
CA PHE A 249 -6.59 17.55 -3.26
C PHE A 249 -7.09 18.75 -4.05
N GLY A 250 -8.15 18.56 -4.79
CA GLY A 250 -8.95 19.60 -5.42
C GLY A 250 -9.06 19.47 -6.93
N VAL A 251 -8.06 18.90 -7.62
CA VAL A 251 -8.11 18.80 -9.09
C VAL A 251 -9.30 17.93 -9.53
N ASN A 252 -9.49 16.76 -8.93
CA ASN A 252 -10.61 15.90 -9.26
C ASN A 252 -11.95 16.47 -8.78
N ASP A 253 -11.96 17.12 -7.62
CA ASP A 253 -13.19 17.79 -7.13
C ASP A 253 -13.69 18.82 -8.15
N ILE A 254 -12.82 19.68 -8.66
CA ILE A 254 -13.17 20.73 -9.62
C ILE A 254 -13.51 20.12 -10.98
N LEU A 255 -12.76 19.13 -11.47
CA LEU A 255 -13.03 18.45 -12.73
C LEU A 255 -14.41 17.77 -12.73
N PHE A 256 -14.88 17.31 -11.58
CA PHE A 256 -16.21 16.70 -11.41
C PHE A 256 -17.27 17.68 -10.88
N GLY A 257 -17.05 18.98 -11.06
CA GLY A 257 -18.06 20.01 -10.93
C GLY A 257 -18.24 20.61 -9.54
N ARG A 258 -17.32 20.35 -8.59
CA ARG A 258 -17.37 20.97 -7.27
C ARG A 258 -16.83 22.41 -7.34
N SER A 259 -17.45 23.31 -6.58
CA SER A 259 -16.97 24.65 -6.38
C SER A 259 -15.75 24.70 -5.46
N ALA A 260 -14.98 25.77 -5.54
CA ALA A 260 -13.85 26.02 -4.65
C ALA A 260 -14.29 26.09 -3.16
N GLU A 261 -15.48 26.65 -2.89
CA GLU A 261 -16.04 26.75 -1.56
C GLU A 261 -16.40 25.37 -0.97
N GLU A 262 -16.88 24.45 -1.82
CA GLU A 262 -17.19 23.07 -1.40
C GLU A 262 -15.90 22.31 -1.08
N VAL A 263 -14.88 22.41 -1.93
CA VAL A 263 -13.57 21.77 -1.71
C VAL A 263 -12.90 22.32 -0.44
N LYS A 264 -13.01 23.62 -0.20
CA LYS A 264 -12.44 24.26 1.00
C LYS A 264 -13.16 23.85 2.29
N ARG A 265 -14.44 23.52 2.23
CA ARG A 265 -15.22 23.06 3.39
C ARG A 265 -14.85 21.62 3.79
N ASP A 266 -14.53 20.77 2.82
CA ASP A 266 -14.13 19.38 3.01
C ASP A 266 -12.69 19.29 3.50
#